data_b9ab88701c79f8f78bc14bc6c969ef97
#
_entry.id   b9ab88701c79f8f78bc14bc6c969ef97
#
_cell.length_a   1.000
_cell.length_b   1.000
_cell.length_c   1.000
_cell.angle_alpha   90.00
_cell.angle_beta   90.00
_cell.angle_gamma   90.00
#
_symmetry.space_group_name_H-M   'P 1'
#
loop_
_entity.id
_entity.type
_entity.pdbx_description
1 polymer ?
#
loop_
_entity_poly.entity_id
_entity_poly.type
_entity_poly.pdbx_seq_one_letter_code
_entity_poly.pdbx_strand_id
1 'polypeptide(L)'
;MLKRRSDDTKPQRRDPAATQRKLLTAARREFAQNGLAGARVDEIAARAGVNKQLVYHYFGDKDALYLAVLEWVYEEIREQEHKLNLEGLPPEQAIRKLIESSFDHLAAHPDFIVLLNDENRGGARHVRGSKRLEAMHSPLVSMISKILGDGVRSGIFRRGINPVHLYISIAGLSYFFFSNAPTLSAIFGKDLSSATARRARRRHVVDLVMQSLRP
;
A
#
# COMPACT_ATOMS: atom_id res chain seq x y z
N MET A 1 -6.56 33.71 55.23
CA MET A 1 -6.41 32.26 54.98
C MET A 1 -6.72 31.99 53.50
N LEU A 2 -5.67 31.91 52.66
CA LEU A 2 -5.78 31.60 51.22
C LEU A 2 -5.44 30.14 51.01
N LYS A 3 -6.44 29.32 50.64
CA LYS A 3 -6.26 27.91 50.25
C LYS A 3 -5.59 27.86 48.85
N ARG A 4 -4.34 27.40 48.80
CA ARG A 4 -3.67 26.97 47.59
C ARG A 4 -4.40 25.72 47.06
N ARG A 5 -5.00 25.84 45.84
CA ARG A 5 -5.43 24.69 45.05
C ARG A 5 -4.16 24.06 44.49
N SER A 6 -3.86 22.85 44.92
CA SER A 6 -2.89 21.97 44.26
C SER A 6 -3.50 21.49 42.92
N ASP A 7 -2.93 21.96 41.85
CA ASP A 7 -3.23 21.50 40.49
C ASP A 7 -2.51 20.17 40.30
N ASP A 8 -3.22 19.07 40.63
CA ASP A 8 -2.74 17.69 40.45
C ASP A 8 -2.97 17.27 38.98
N THR A 9 -2.17 17.85 38.08
CA THR A 9 -2.08 17.32 36.70
C THR A 9 -1.28 16.03 36.75
N LYS A 10 -1.96 14.88 36.93
CA LYS A 10 -1.39 13.55 36.70
C LYS A 10 -0.76 13.52 35.29
N PRO A 11 0.51 13.08 35.14
CA PRO A 11 1.12 12.93 33.83
C PRO A 11 0.28 11.95 33.01
N GLN A 12 -0.24 12.43 31.90
CA GLN A 12 -1.03 11.65 30.97
C GLN A 12 -0.21 10.41 30.57
N ARG A 13 -0.66 9.22 30.98
CA ARG A 13 -0.01 7.95 30.66
C ARG A 13 0.17 7.87 29.15
N ARG A 14 1.41 7.99 28.67
CA ARG A 14 1.72 7.91 27.25
C ARG A 14 1.21 6.58 26.73
N ASP A 15 0.31 6.61 25.74
CA ASP A 15 -0.16 5.43 25.03
C ASP A 15 0.96 4.97 24.05
N PRO A 16 1.60 3.81 24.29
CA PRO A 16 2.68 3.32 23.44
C PRO A 16 2.22 3.09 22.00
N ALA A 17 1.01 2.57 21.79
CA ALA A 17 0.47 2.30 20.47
C ALA A 17 0.20 3.59 19.67
N ALA A 18 -0.35 4.61 20.33
CA ALA A 18 -0.52 5.92 19.72
C ALA A 18 0.83 6.58 19.38
N THR A 19 1.85 6.40 20.21
CA THR A 19 3.20 6.91 19.95
C THR A 19 3.84 6.22 18.74
N GLN A 20 3.79 4.89 18.67
CA GLN A 20 4.27 4.14 17.51
C GLN A 20 3.58 4.56 16.22
N ARG A 21 2.25 4.74 16.25
CA ARG A 21 1.48 5.18 15.09
C ARG A 21 1.89 6.58 14.60
N LYS A 22 2.13 7.51 15.53
CA LYS A 22 2.65 8.85 15.19
C LYS A 22 4.02 8.76 14.53
N LEU A 23 4.90 7.92 15.05
CA LEU A 23 6.24 7.69 14.48
C LEU A 23 6.16 7.08 13.08
N LEU A 24 5.35 6.04 12.88
CA LEU A 24 5.14 5.43 11.56
C LEU A 24 4.58 6.44 10.54
N THR A 25 3.60 7.25 10.96
CA THR A 25 3.03 8.29 10.09
C THR A 25 4.07 9.34 9.70
N ALA A 26 4.89 9.79 10.64
CA ALA A 26 5.96 10.75 10.38
C ALA A 26 7.05 10.14 9.49
N ALA A 27 7.45 8.90 9.77
CA ALA A 27 8.45 8.16 9.01
C ALA A 27 8.01 7.91 7.56
N ARG A 28 6.75 7.50 7.34
CA ARG A 28 6.16 7.32 6.01
C ARG A 28 6.31 8.58 5.15
N ARG A 29 5.99 9.74 5.72
CA ARG A 29 6.13 11.04 5.03
C ARG A 29 7.58 11.37 4.74
N GLU A 30 8.46 11.19 5.71
CA GLU A 30 9.88 11.50 5.58
C GLU A 30 10.55 10.60 4.53
N PHE A 31 10.29 9.29 4.56
CA PHE A 31 10.83 8.36 3.57
C PHE A 31 10.26 8.60 2.17
N ALA A 32 8.98 8.95 2.05
CA ALA A 32 8.38 9.28 0.76
C ALA A 32 8.95 10.58 0.16
N GLN A 33 9.37 11.54 0.99
CA GLN A 33 9.94 12.80 0.53
C GLN A 33 11.44 12.70 0.18
N ASN A 34 12.21 12.00 1.00
CA ASN A 34 13.67 12.04 0.98
C ASN A 34 14.33 10.69 0.62
N GLY A 35 13.53 9.63 0.43
CA GLY A 35 14.00 8.25 0.30
C GLY A 35 14.64 7.76 1.60
N LEU A 36 14.98 6.47 1.66
CA LEU A 36 15.65 5.90 2.85
C LEU A 36 17.00 6.56 3.11
N ALA A 37 17.79 6.79 2.07
CA ALA A 37 19.15 7.35 2.23
C ALA A 37 19.11 8.77 2.79
N GLY A 38 18.24 9.64 2.26
CA GLY A 38 18.14 11.05 2.64
C GLY A 38 17.33 11.32 3.89
N ALA A 39 16.49 10.38 4.33
CA ALA A 39 15.62 10.57 5.49
C ALA A 39 16.40 10.67 6.80
N ARG A 40 15.95 11.57 7.67
CA ARG A 40 16.59 11.88 8.96
C ARG A 40 15.69 11.50 10.12
N VAL A 41 16.24 10.69 11.04
CA VAL A 41 15.51 10.23 12.24
C VAL A 41 15.13 11.41 13.15
N ASP A 42 15.94 12.47 13.16
CA ASP A 42 15.65 13.69 13.92
C ASP A 42 14.37 14.38 13.41
N GLU A 43 14.22 14.47 12.08
CA GLU A 43 13.04 15.05 11.44
C GLU A 43 11.78 14.19 11.69
N ILE A 44 11.93 12.87 11.65
CA ILE A 44 10.84 11.94 11.98
C ILE A 44 10.37 12.15 13.42
N ALA A 45 11.30 12.22 14.38
CA ALA A 45 10.98 12.42 15.79
C ALA A 45 10.32 13.78 16.04
N ALA A 46 10.87 14.84 15.44
CA ALA A 46 10.33 16.20 15.54
C ALA A 46 8.91 16.28 14.99
N ARG A 47 8.68 15.71 13.80
CA ARG A 47 7.36 15.65 13.15
C ARG A 47 6.34 14.83 13.94
N ALA A 48 6.78 13.77 14.62
CA ALA A 48 5.95 12.97 15.51
C ALA A 48 5.69 13.61 16.87
N GLY A 49 6.39 14.70 17.21
CA GLY A 49 6.31 15.36 18.51
C GLY A 49 6.86 14.51 19.66
N VAL A 50 7.91 13.72 19.40
CA VAL A 50 8.52 12.82 20.37
C VAL A 50 10.04 12.98 20.41
N ASN A 51 10.67 12.44 21.49
CA ASN A 51 12.12 12.38 21.57
C ASN A 51 12.67 11.34 20.59
N LYS A 52 13.79 11.65 19.92
CA LYS A 52 14.54 10.75 19.02
C LYS A 52 14.85 9.38 19.65
N GLN A 53 15.11 9.32 20.94
CA GLN A 53 15.36 8.05 21.63
C GLN A 53 14.18 7.08 21.55
N LEU A 54 12.93 7.58 21.43
CA LEU A 54 11.75 6.73 21.27
C LEU A 54 11.72 6.05 19.90
N VAL A 55 12.30 6.65 18.87
CA VAL A 55 12.45 5.97 17.54
C VAL A 55 13.29 4.72 17.70
N TYR A 56 14.46 4.84 18.32
CA TYR A 56 15.36 3.71 18.56
C TYR A 56 14.77 2.69 19.54
N HIS A 57 14.05 3.17 20.56
CA HIS A 57 13.38 2.30 21.51
C HIS A 57 12.32 1.38 20.86
N TYR A 58 11.51 1.94 19.94
CA TYR A 58 10.41 1.19 19.30
C TYR A 58 10.85 0.37 18.08
N PHE A 59 11.83 0.85 17.35
CA PHE A 59 12.17 0.29 16.04
C PHE A 59 13.62 -0.20 15.94
N GLY A 60 14.49 0.17 16.87
CA GLY A 60 15.89 -0.21 16.85
C GLY A 60 16.76 0.73 16.02
N ASP A 61 16.57 0.76 14.71
CA ASP A 61 17.32 1.63 13.79
C ASP A 61 16.45 2.19 12.65
N LYS A 62 17.08 2.92 11.72
CA LYS A 62 16.38 3.55 10.60
C LYS A 62 15.90 2.52 9.57
N ASP A 63 16.68 1.46 9.33
CA ASP A 63 16.32 0.41 8.39
C ASP A 63 15.15 -0.43 8.91
N ALA A 64 15.13 -0.75 10.21
CA ALA A 64 13.99 -1.43 10.85
C ALA A 64 12.72 -0.56 10.88
N LEU A 65 12.86 0.76 11.10
CA LEU A 65 11.74 1.68 10.97
C LEU A 65 11.21 1.74 9.54
N TYR A 66 12.11 1.72 8.54
CA TYR A 66 11.72 1.70 7.13
C TYR A 66 10.97 0.41 6.77
N LEU A 67 11.45 -0.75 7.22
CA LEU A 67 10.74 -2.01 7.08
C LEU A 67 9.35 -1.96 7.72
N ALA A 68 9.25 -1.42 8.93
CA ALA A 68 7.96 -1.28 9.62
C ALA A 68 6.98 -0.37 8.84
N VAL A 69 7.47 0.68 8.17
CA VAL A 69 6.66 1.51 7.28
C VAL A 69 6.21 0.72 6.05
N LEU A 70 7.11 -0.06 5.41
CA LEU A 70 6.75 -0.91 4.29
C LEU A 70 5.68 -1.94 4.68
N GLU A 71 5.86 -2.62 5.80
CA GLU A 71 4.89 -3.59 6.32
C GLU A 71 3.52 -2.93 6.56
N TRP A 72 3.50 -1.74 7.15
CA TRP A 72 2.26 -1.00 7.41
C TRP A 72 1.53 -0.60 6.12
N VAL A 73 2.23 -0.08 5.10
CA VAL A 73 1.57 0.32 3.85
C VAL A 73 1.04 -0.90 3.06
N TYR A 74 1.72 -2.04 3.15
CA TYR A 74 1.19 -3.29 2.59
C TYR A 74 -0.03 -3.82 3.37
N GLU A 75 -0.03 -3.69 4.70
CA GLU A 75 -1.16 -4.06 5.54
C GLU A 75 -2.41 -3.24 5.19
N GLU A 76 -2.27 -1.92 4.97
CA GLU A 76 -3.37 -1.05 4.53
C GLU A 76 -4.01 -1.56 3.21
N ILE A 77 -3.19 -2.01 2.25
CA ILE A 77 -3.69 -2.60 1.00
C ILE A 77 -4.49 -3.88 1.29
N ARG A 78 -3.94 -4.77 2.11
CA ARG A 78 -4.60 -6.04 2.46
C ARG A 78 -5.92 -5.82 3.20
N GLU A 79 -5.94 -4.88 4.15
CA GLU A 79 -7.17 -4.50 4.84
C GLU A 79 -8.24 -3.94 3.89
N GLN A 80 -7.82 -3.13 2.92
CA GLN A 80 -8.73 -2.60 1.92
C GLN A 80 -9.30 -3.72 1.04
N GLU A 81 -8.48 -4.66 0.61
CA GLU A 81 -8.92 -5.82 -0.18
C GLU A 81 -9.89 -6.71 0.61
N HIS A 82 -9.63 -6.94 1.89
CA HIS A 82 -10.56 -7.66 2.77
C HIS A 82 -11.92 -6.96 2.87
N LYS A 83 -11.95 -5.64 2.97
CA LYS A 83 -13.20 -4.86 3.02
C LYS A 83 -14.02 -4.92 1.73
N LEU A 84 -13.43 -5.37 0.61
CA LEU A 84 -14.17 -5.55 -0.63
C LEU A 84 -15.22 -6.66 -0.57
N ASN A 85 -15.10 -7.59 0.37
CA ASN A 85 -16.01 -8.74 0.51
C ASN A 85 -16.26 -9.43 -0.83
N LEU A 86 -15.19 -9.85 -1.50
CA LEU A 86 -15.25 -10.44 -2.84
C LEU A 86 -15.86 -11.85 -2.82
N GLU A 87 -15.82 -12.53 -1.67
CA GLU A 87 -16.45 -13.82 -1.48
C GLU A 87 -17.98 -13.68 -1.57
N GLY A 88 -18.60 -14.52 -2.37
CA GLY A 88 -20.05 -14.47 -2.61
C GLY A 88 -20.51 -13.54 -3.74
N LEU A 89 -19.60 -12.76 -4.34
CA LEU A 89 -19.91 -12.03 -5.56
C LEU A 89 -19.80 -12.95 -6.79
N PRO A 90 -20.57 -12.67 -7.86
CA PRO A 90 -20.33 -13.30 -9.15
C PRO A 90 -18.86 -13.10 -9.57
N PRO A 91 -18.18 -14.14 -10.13
CA PRO A 91 -16.73 -14.09 -10.41
C PRO A 91 -16.28 -12.88 -11.23
N GLU A 92 -17.08 -12.50 -12.22
CA GLU A 92 -16.78 -11.31 -13.04
C GLU A 92 -16.81 -10.00 -12.22
N GLN A 93 -17.79 -9.87 -11.33
CA GLN A 93 -17.90 -8.69 -10.46
C GLN A 93 -16.78 -8.66 -9.42
N ALA A 94 -16.41 -9.81 -8.87
CA ALA A 94 -15.33 -9.92 -7.90
C ALA A 94 -13.98 -9.48 -8.50
N ILE A 95 -13.61 -10.00 -9.68
CA ILE A 95 -12.37 -9.59 -10.36
C ILE A 95 -12.41 -8.12 -10.76
N ARG A 96 -13.51 -7.63 -11.33
CA ARG A 96 -13.67 -6.21 -11.66
C ARG A 96 -13.43 -5.32 -10.45
N LYS A 97 -14.07 -5.62 -9.33
CA LYS A 97 -13.95 -4.87 -8.08
C LYS A 97 -12.53 -4.89 -7.53
N LEU A 98 -11.82 -6.02 -7.65
CA LEU A 98 -10.41 -6.13 -7.27
C LEU A 98 -9.51 -5.23 -8.12
N ILE A 99 -9.69 -5.23 -9.45
CA ILE A 99 -8.92 -4.38 -10.38
C ILE A 99 -9.15 -2.91 -10.05
N GLU A 100 -10.41 -2.53 -9.91
CA GLU A 100 -10.82 -1.16 -9.60
C GLU A 100 -10.23 -0.68 -8.29
N SER A 101 -10.32 -1.48 -7.23
CA SER A 101 -9.76 -1.16 -5.92
C SER A 101 -8.24 -1.05 -5.94
N SER A 102 -7.55 -1.93 -6.64
CA SER A 102 -6.09 -1.88 -6.83
C SER A 102 -5.66 -0.59 -7.52
N PHE A 103 -6.36 -0.18 -8.57
CA PHE A 103 -6.09 1.08 -9.27
C PHE A 103 -6.36 2.30 -8.39
N ASP A 104 -7.51 2.32 -7.71
CA ASP A 104 -7.94 3.44 -6.87
C ASP A 104 -7.03 3.61 -5.65
N HIS A 105 -6.51 2.50 -5.09
CA HIS A 105 -5.53 2.54 -4.02
C HIS A 105 -4.25 3.28 -4.44
N LEU A 106 -3.67 2.93 -5.59
CA LEU A 106 -2.46 3.60 -6.10
C LEU A 106 -2.72 5.08 -6.44
N ALA A 107 -3.91 5.42 -6.91
CA ALA A 107 -4.30 6.81 -7.15
C ALA A 107 -4.39 7.64 -5.86
N ALA A 108 -4.81 7.02 -4.76
CA ALA A 108 -4.96 7.66 -3.44
C ALA A 108 -3.65 7.72 -2.63
N HIS A 109 -2.71 6.80 -2.90
CA HIS A 109 -1.47 6.62 -2.11
C HIS A 109 -0.20 6.75 -2.97
N PRO A 110 0.12 7.95 -3.49
CA PRO A 110 1.33 8.15 -4.30
C PRO A 110 2.63 7.90 -3.52
N ASP A 111 2.60 8.07 -2.22
CA ASP A 111 3.70 7.77 -1.30
C ASP A 111 4.07 6.27 -1.29
N PHE A 112 3.08 5.37 -1.41
CA PHE A 112 3.33 3.94 -1.58
C PHE A 112 4.19 3.65 -2.82
N ILE A 113 3.91 4.34 -3.93
CA ILE A 113 4.68 4.16 -5.17
C ILE A 113 6.13 4.59 -4.98
N VAL A 114 6.37 5.72 -4.30
CA VAL A 114 7.72 6.20 -4.02
C VAL A 114 8.49 5.23 -3.13
N LEU A 115 7.87 4.76 -2.04
CA LEU A 115 8.46 3.78 -1.13
C LEU A 115 8.81 2.47 -1.86
N LEU A 116 7.91 1.97 -2.70
CA LEU A 116 8.13 0.75 -3.47
C LEU A 116 9.24 0.92 -4.52
N ASN A 117 9.31 2.08 -5.18
CA ASN A 117 10.41 2.39 -6.11
C ASN A 117 11.76 2.41 -5.39
N ASP A 118 11.82 3.02 -4.20
CA ASP A 118 13.05 3.10 -3.40
C ASP A 118 13.51 1.72 -2.94
N GLU A 119 12.60 0.88 -2.45
CA GLU A 119 12.88 -0.50 -2.06
C GLU A 119 13.32 -1.38 -3.24
N ASN A 120 12.66 -1.27 -4.40
CA ASN A 120 13.03 -1.99 -5.62
C ASN A 120 14.42 -1.58 -6.12
N ARG A 121 14.77 -0.29 -6.06
CA ARG A 121 16.11 0.20 -6.39
C ARG A 121 17.18 -0.36 -5.44
N GLY A 122 16.83 -0.57 -4.18
CA GLY A 122 17.64 -1.22 -3.17
C GLY A 122 17.71 -2.76 -3.29
N GLY A 123 17.09 -3.36 -4.32
CA GLY A 123 17.07 -4.82 -4.52
C GLY A 123 16.18 -5.56 -3.54
N ALA A 124 15.16 -4.89 -3.00
CA ALA A 124 14.18 -5.44 -2.04
C ALA A 124 14.84 -5.97 -0.76
N ARG A 125 15.91 -5.33 -0.31
CA ARG A 125 16.74 -5.82 0.80
C ARG A 125 16.02 -5.84 2.15
N HIS A 126 15.07 -4.91 2.37
CA HIS A 126 14.33 -4.82 3.63
C HIS A 126 13.12 -5.75 3.66
N VAL A 127 12.41 -5.90 2.54
CA VAL A 127 11.25 -6.81 2.46
C VAL A 127 11.69 -8.28 2.35
N ARG A 128 12.92 -8.52 1.91
CA ARG A 128 13.47 -9.88 1.80
C ARG A 128 13.57 -10.53 3.18
N GLY A 129 12.85 -11.62 3.37
CA GLY A 129 12.80 -12.35 4.64
C GLY A 129 11.80 -11.80 5.67
N SER A 130 11.02 -10.78 5.33
CA SER A 130 9.88 -10.37 6.17
C SER A 130 8.79 -11.44 6.12
N LYS A 131 8.74 -12.28 7.15
CA LYS A 131 7.66 -13.27 7.31
C LYS A 131 6.28 -12.66 7.39
N ARG A 132 6.19 -11.42 7.88
CA ARG A 132 4.93 -10.67 7.96
C ARG A 132 4.40 -10.36 6.57
N LEU A 133 5.23 -9.84 5.66
CA LEU A 133 4.84 -9.56 4.28
C LEU A 133 4.48 -10.84 3.52
N GLU A 134 5.26 -11.91 3.70
CA GLU A 134 4.97 -13.21 3.10
C GLU A 134 3.60 -13.75 3.55
N ALA A 135 3.30 -13.71 4.85
CA ALA A 135 2.04 -14.13 5.42
C ALA A 135 0.83 -13.32 4.92
N MET A 136 1.00 -12.03 4.68
CA MET A 136 -0.07 -11.15 4.18
C MET A 136 -0.49 -11.45 2.74
N HIS A 137 0.39 -12.02 1.91
CA HIS A 137 0.10 -12.23 0.48
C HIS A 137 -0.59 -13.57 0.19
N SER A 138 -0.38 -14.58 1.01
CA SER A 138 -0.95 -15.90 0.83
C SER A 138 -2.49 -15.92 0.76
N PRO A 139 -3.23 -15.23 1.65
CA PRO A 139 -4.69 -15.19 1.60
C PRO A 139 -5.25 -14.56 0.30
N LEU A 140 -4.58 -13.52 -0.20
CA LEU A 140 -5.01 -12.85 -1.45
C LEU A 140 -4.92 -13.79 -2.65
N VAL A 141 -3.81 -14.50 -2.81
CA VAL A 141 -3.62 -15.46 -3.91
C VAL A 141 -4.65 -16.57 -3.82
N SER A 142 -4.94 -17.07 -2.62
CA SER A 142 -5.96 -18.08 -2.38
C SER A 142 -7.36 -17.60 -2.76
N MET A 143 -7.70 -16.36 -2.41
CA MET A 143 -8.98 -15.73 -2.77
C MET A 143 -9.12 -15.60 -4.28
N ILE A 144 -8.09 -15.09 -4.98
CA ILE A 144 -8.09 -14.98 -6.46
C ILE A 144 -8.26 -16.36 -7.10
N SER A 145 -7.55 -17.36 -6.59
CA SER A 145 -7.64 -18.74 -7.08
C SER A 145 -9.07 -19.29 -6.98
N LYS A 146 -9.75 -19.05 -5.85
CA LYS A 146 -11.13 -19.44 -5.63
C LYS A 146 -12.08 -18.75 -6.62
N ILE A 147 -11.96 -17.41 -6.79
CA ILE A 147 -12.79 -16.65 -7.74
C ILE A 147 -12.58 -17.14 -9.18
N LEU A 148 -11.34 -17.41 -9.58
CA LEU A 148 -11.03 -17.97 -10.90
C LEU A 148 -11.65 -19.36 -11.08
N GLY A 149 -11.55 -20.22 -10.07
CA GLY A 149 -12.16 -21.55 -10.09
C GLY A 149 -13.68 -21.49 -10.24
N ASP A 150 -14.35 -20.58 -9.54
CA ASP A 150 -15.80 -20.36 -9.66
C ASP A 150 -16.17 -19.87 -11.07
N GLY A 151 -15.40 -18.95 -11.64
CA GLY A 151 -15.59 -18.43 -12.98
C GLY A 151 -15.40 -19.49 -14.08
N VAL A 152 -14.43 -20.39 -13.91
CA VAL A 152 -14.21 -21.53 -14.81
C VAL A 152 -15.38 -22.51 -14.74
N ARG A 153 -15.86 -22.85 -13.52
CA ARG A 153 -17.01 -23.73 -13.35
C ARG A 153 -18.30 -23.17 -13.96
N SER A 154 -18.46 -21.87 -13.93
CA SER A 154 -19.60 -21.16 -14.52
C SER A 154 -19.44 -20.90 -16.03
N GLY A 155 -18.32 -21.30 -16.65
CA GLY A 155 -18.05 -21.03 -18.07
C GLY A 155 -17.77 -19.57 -18.41
N ILE A 156 -17.59 -18.70 -17.42
CA ILE A 156 -17.34 -17.26 -17.60
C ILE A 156 -15.85 -16.99 -17.86
N PHE A 157 -14.96 -17.76 -17.25
CA PHE A 157 -13.51 -17.63 -17.42
C PHE A 157 -12.92 -18.85 -18.12
N ARG A 158 -11.90 -18.61 -18.94
CA ARG A 158 -11.10 -19.67 -19.54
C ARG A 158 -10.28 -20.42 -18.49
N ARG A 159 -9.91 -21.66 -18.79
CA ARG A 159 -9.03 -22.48 -17.95
C ARG A 159 -7.57 -22.01 -18.03
N GLY A 160 -6.75 -22.43 -17.04
CA GLY A 160 -5.30 -22.25 -17.08
C GLY A 160 -4.80 -20.87 -16.65
N ILE A 161 -5.64 -20.06 -16.02
CA ILE A 161 -5.21 -18.74 -15.49
C ILE A 161 -4.47 -18.96 -14.18
N ASN A 162 -3.22 -18.51 -14.11
CA ASN A 162 -2.43 -18.54 -12.88
C ASN A 162 -2.79 -17.32 -12.00
N PRO A 163 -3.23 -17.51 -10.75
CA PRO A 163 -3.67 -16.42 -9.88
C PRO A 163 -2.56 -15.42 -9.53
N VAL A 164 -1.30 -15.88 -9.39
CA VAL A 164 -0.16 -15.00 -9.12
C VAL A 164 0.14 -14.12 -10.32
N HIS A 165 0.17 -14.69 -11.54
CA HIS A 165 0.38 -13.91 -12.76
C HIS A 165 -0.76 -12.92 -13.02
N LEU A 166 -2.01 -13.30 -12.71
CA LEU A 166 -3.14 -12.38 -12.80
C LEU A 166 -2.96 -11.19 -11.84
N TYR A 167 -2.61 -11.48 -10.58
CA TYR A 167 -2.34 -10.42 -9.59
C TYR A 167 -1.22 -9.47 -10.05
N ILE A 168 -0.09 -10.04 -10.52
CA ILE A 168 1.04 -9.24 -11.04
C ILE A 168 0.58 -8.36 -12.23
N SER A 169 -0.26 -8.89 -13.12
CA SER A 169 -0.78 -8.12 -14.26
C SER A 169 -1.68 -6.97 -13.81
N ILE A 170 -2.59 -7.20 -12.87
CA ILE A 170 -3.48 -6.17 -12.30
C ILE A 170 -2.64 -5.06 -11.63
N ALA A 171 -1.72 -5.46 -10.76
CA ALA A 171 -0.84 -4.53 -10.06
C ALA A 171 0.06 -3.77 -11.03
N GLY A 172 0.72 -4.47 -11.96
CA GLY A 172 1.67 -3.90 -12.91
C GLY A 172 1.04 -2.90 -13.88
N LEU A 173 -0.15 -3.20 -14.43
CA LEU A 173 -0.86 -2.29 -15.33
C LEU A 173 -1.24 -0.97 -14.64
N SER A 174 -1.55 -1.01 -13.36
CA SER A 174 -1.87 0.17 -12.56
C SER A 174 -0.61 0.88 -12.09
N TYR A 175 0.33 0.15 -11.51
CA TYR A 175 1.57 0.68 -10.96
C TYR A 175 2.44 1.39 -12.01
N PHE A 176 2.65 0.77 -13.18
CA PHE A 176 3.43 1.37 -14.26
C PHE A 176 2.89 2.74 -14.67
N PHE A 177 1.56 2.87 -14.75
CA PHE A 177 0.92 4.14 -15.10
C PHE A 177 1.23 5.23 -14.08
N PHE A 178 1.04 4.95 -12.78
CA PHE A 178 1.27 5.95 -11.75
C PHE A 178 2.75 6.23 -11.50
N SER A 179 3.59 5.19 -11.50
CA SER A 179 5.04 5.32 -11.27
C SER A 179 5.73 6.13 -12.38
N ASN A 180 5.23 6.05 -13.61
CA ASN A 180 5.82 6.70 -14.78
C ASN A 180 4.98 7.87 -15.32
N ALA A 181 3.93 8.29 -14.60
CA ALA A 181 3.05 9.36 -15.07
C ALA A 181 3.78 10.65 -15.50
N PRO A 182 4.82 11.14 -14.80
CA PRO A 182 5.54 12.36 -15.23
C PRO A 182 6.23 12.18 -16.58
N THR A 183 7.00 11.11 -16.74
CA THR A 183 7.75 10.83 -17.99
C THR A 183 6.82 10.51 -19.14
N LEU A 184 5.79 9.71 -18.92
CA LEU A 184 4.79 9.40 -19.95
C LEU A 184 4.00 10.65 -20.36
N SER A 185 3.68 11.54 -19.42
CA SER A 185 3.03 12.81 -19.72
C SER A 185 3.89 13.68 -20.65
N ALA A 186 5.18 13.76 -20.38
CA ALA A 186 6.12 14.51 -21.20
C ALA A 186 6.27 13.89 -22.62
N ILE A 187 6.44 12.56 -22.70
CA ILE A 187 6.64 11.84 -23.96
C ILE A 187 5.39 11.93 -24.84
N PHE A 188 4.20 11.78 -24.30
CA PHE A 188 2.96 11.79 -25.07
C PHE A 188 2.31 13.18 -25.21
N GLY A 189 2.86 14.22 -24.59
CA GLY A 189 2.29 15.55 -24.62
C GLY A 189 0.91 15.65 -24.00
N LYS A 190 0.63 14.82 -22.95
CA LYS A 190 -0.69 14.71 -22.31
C LYS A 190 -0.54 14.68 -20.79
N ASP A 191 -1.42 15.39 -20.08
CA ASP A 191 -1.47 15.30 -18.63
C ASP A 191 -2.13 13.99 -18.17
N LEU A 192 -1.30 12.97 -17.90
CA LEU A 192 -1.75 11.69 -17.38
C LEU A 192 -2.12 11.74 -15.89
N SER A 193 -1.77 12.82 -15.18
CA SER A 193 -2.14 13.02 -13.78
C SER A 193 -3.58 13.52 -13.61
N SER A 194 -4.21 14.00 -14.67
CA SER A 194 -5.58 14.52 -14.65
C SER A 194 -6.61 13.46 -14.25
N ALA A 195 -7.69 13.90 -13.62
CA ALA A 195 -8.80 13.00 -13.24
C ALA A 195 -9.42 12.28 -14.46
N THR A 196 -9.43 12.95 -15.61
CA THR A 196 -9.95 12.37 -16.87
C THR A 196 -9.05 11.25 -17.37
N ALA A 197 -7.73 11.47 -17.40
CA ALA A 197 -6.75 10.46 -17.81
C ALA A 197 -6.78 9.24 -16.86
N ARG A 198 -6.83 9.47 -15.54
CA ARG A 198 -6.95 8.40 -14.54
C ARG A 198 -8.22 7.56 -14.75
N ARG A 199 -9.39 8.20 -14.95
CA ARG A 199 -10.64 7.48 -15.23
C ARG A 199 -10.58 6.67 -16.54
N ALA A 200 -9.99 7.23 -17.57
CA ALA A 200 -9.81 6.53 -18.85
C ALA A 200 -8.88 5.32 -18.69
N ARG A 201 -7.75 5.49 -17.98
CA ARG A 201 -6.81 4.40 -17.72
C ARG A 201 -7.43 3.30 -16.86
N ARG A 202 -8.17 3.67 -15.82
CA ARG A 202 -8.87 2.71 -14.96
C ARG A 202 -9.81 1.81 -15.76
N ARG A 203 -10.64 2.39 -16.62
CA ARG A 203 -11.52 1.63 -17.52
C ARG A 203 -10.73 0.71 -18.44
N HIS A 204 -9.69 1.24 -19.07
CA HIS A 204 -8.84 0.46 -19.98
C HIS A 204 -8.20 -0.75 -19.27
N VAL A 205 -7.69 -0.58 -18.04
CA VAL A 205 -7.10 -1.68 -17.25
C VAL A 205 -8.16 -2.75 -16.93
N VAL A 206 -9.34 -2.32 -16.50
CA VAL A 206 -10.47 -3.22 -16.23
C VAL A 206 -10.82 -4.01 -17.49
N ASP A 207 -11.04 -3.33 -18.61
CA ASP A 207 -11.47 -3.96 -19.84
C ASP A 207 -10.41 -4.94 -20.38
N LEU A 208 -9.14 -4.53 -20.36
CA LEU A 208 -8.02 -5.38 -20.81
C LEU A 208 -7.91 -6.67 -20.00
N VAL A 209 -7.93 -6.56 -18.68
CA VAL A 209 -7.83 -7.73 -17.79
C VAL A 209 -9.07 -8.61 -17.95
N MET A 210 -10.28 -8.03 -17.93
CA MET A 210 -11.51 -8.80 -18.09
C MET A 210 -11.60 -9.55 -19.42
N GLN A 211 -11.14 -8.93 -20.51
CA GLN A 211 -11.08 -9.60 -21.82
C GLN A 211 -10.09 -10.76 -21.82
N SER A 212 -8.95 -10.65 -21.13
CA SER A 212 -7.95 -11.72 -21.06
C SER A 212 -8.43 -12.99 -20.32
N LEU A 213 -9.50 -12.85 -19.53
CA LEU A 213 -10.08 -13.96 -18.76
C LEU A 213 -11.17 -14.73 -19.50
N ARG A 214 -11.70 -14.20 -20.61
CA ARG A 214 -12.79 -14.82 -21.36
C ARG A 214 -12.34 -16.11 -22.06
N PRO A 215 -13.27 -17.06 -22.25
CA PRO A 215 -13.05 -18.26 -23.05
C PRO A 215 -12.60 -17.97 -24.47
#